data_76c8429d21debc297d90079bd4ab0aae
#
_entry.id   76c8429d21debc297d90079bd4ab0aae
#
_cell.length_a   1.000
_cell.length_b   1.000
_cell.length_c   1.000
_cell.angle_alpha   90.00
_cell.angle_beta   90.00
_cell.angle_gamma   90.00
#
_symmetry.space_group_name_H-M   'P 1'
#
loop_
_entity.id
_entity.type
_entity.pdbx_description
1 polymer ?
#
loop_
_entity_poly.entity_id
_entity_poly.type
_entity_poly.pdbx_seq_one_letter_code
_entity_poly.pdbx_strand_id
1 'polypeptide(L)'
;MTDRKKVVIIGANFAGLSCAMNLSSQYAVTLIDTSAYFEFLPNIHELLSGVKSAGLLRLPRARILQRLGHEFIQDTVSAIDAEGGSVRSVSGKKFDFDVCVVAVGGVNNTYGLPGVEDFALPFKSVDDCVRIRDRLEKLARAREGMSLVVVGGGLEGIEALGEILRAYRHIPRLKVHLVEGSKRLLPGGSAALSSEILRKCQPYPVTFHLGDRVKAVTKTRVRLASGKSLKSDITLWTGGAAPSPLLYESGLAISTDTWAAVEPSLKSQVFDNVFVIGDAAALPTSVSKQAYHALDMGSHAATNVKRFFAHSSLKPFKAGPEISLISLGDIDTYLVLGKWVFAGPALAPAKELIFQANMARLDPPHRIPAALELQARYWQGIRELTVPSLWPPSSLKRLANLRKLA
;
A
#
# COMPACT_ATOMS: atom_id res chain seq x y z
N MET A 1 11.36 -39.41 -11.78
CA MET A 1 11.00 -38.19 -11.03
C MET A 1 9.79 -37.60 -11.75
N THR A 2 8.62 -37.62 -11.13
CA THR A 2 7.42 -36.95 -11.70
C THR A 2 7.72 -35.46 -11.84
N ASP A 3 7.55 -34.94 -13.06
CA ASP A 3 7.77 -33.52 -13.34
C ASP A 3 6.78 -32.70 -12.48
N ARG A 4 7.32 -31.84 -11.57
CA ARG A 4 6.50 -31.04 -10.67
C ARG A 4 5.68 -30.03 -11.49
N LYS A 5 4.40 -29.88 -11.15
CA LYS A 5 3.56 -28.84 -11.74
C LYS A 5 4.17 -27.45 -11.52
N LYS A 6 4.31 -26.67 -12.60
CA LYS A 6 4.96 -25.36 -12.62
C LYS A 6 3.94 -24.26 -12.33
N VAL A 7 4.21 -23.46 -11.32
CA VAL A 7 3.40 -22.27 -10.99
C VAL A 7 4.29 -21.04 -11.09
N VAL A 8 3.96 -20.13 -11.99
CA VAL A 8 4.62 -18.82 -12.06
C VAL A 8 3.73 -17.78 -11.37
N ILE A 9 4.30 -17.02 -10.42
CA ILE A 9 3.62 -15.93 -9.72
C ILE A 9 4.30 -14.61 -10.12
N ILE A 10 3.53 -13.64 -10.61
CA ILE A 10 4.02 -12.33 -11.04
C ILE A 10 3.57 -11.28 -10.04
N GLY A 11 4.55 -10.63 -9.38
CA GLY A 11 4.32 -9.72 -8.26
C GLY A 11 4.42 -10.42 -6.91
N ALA A 12 5.28 -9.92 -6.05
CA ALA A 12 5.73 -10.57 -4.81
C ALA A 12 5.47 -9.71 -3.57
N ASN A 13 4.43 -8.87 -3.62
CA ASN A 13 4.00 -8.18 -2.41
C ASN A 13 2.87 -8.99 -1.73
N PHE A 14 1.90 -8.38 -1.10
CA PHE A 14 0.91 -9.06 -0.23
C PHE A 14 0.27 -10.29 -0.86
N ALA A 15 -0.38 -10.16 -2.02
CA ALA A 15 -1.13 -11.24 -2.63
C ALA A 15 -0.23 -12.37 -3.17
N GLY A 16 0.80 -12.01 -3.96
CA GLY A 16 1.68 -13.01 -4.56
C GLY A 16 2.53 -13.76 -3.54
N LEU A 17 3.08 -13.06 -2.54
CA LEU A 17 3.83 -13.70 -1.48
C LEU A 17 2.93 -14.61 -0.63
N SER A 18 1.70 -14.18 -0.30
CA SER A 18 0.73 -15.01 0.41
C SER A 18 0.38 -16.26 -0.40
N CYS A 19 0.23 -16.15 -1.73
CA CYS A 19 -0.01 -17.30 -2.60
C CYS A 19 1.17 -18.29 -2.54
N ALA A 20 2.39 -17.81 -2.71
CA ALA A 20 3.58 -18.65 -2.64
C ALA A 20 3.72 -19.36 -1.28
N MET A 21 3.48 -18.65 -0.18
CA MET A 21 3.54 -19.21 1.18
C MET A 21 2.51 -20.31 1.45
N ASN A 22 1.42 -20.35 0.70
CA ASN A 22 0.36 -21.36 0.84
C ASN A 22 0.47 -22.49 -0.20
N LEU A 23 1.49 -22.47 -1.08
CA LEU A 23 1.84 -23.57 -1.97
C LEU A 23 2.99 -24.37 -1.35
N SER A 24 2.90 -25.69 -1.40
CA SER A 24 3.96 -26.57 -0.89
C SER A 24 5.06 -26.79 -1.93
N SER A 25 6.23 -27.28 -1.50
CA SER A 25 7.38 -27.61 -2.36
C SER A 25 7.10 -28.77 -3.36
N GLN A 26 5.93 -29.40 -3.30
CA GLN A 26 5.49 -30.36 -4.33
C GLN A 26 5.27 -29.70 -5.70
N TYR A 27 5.04 -28.37 -5.71
CA TYR A 27 4.96 -27.54 -6.91
C TYR A 27 6.31 -26.89 -7.21
N ALA A 28 6.64 -26.70 -8.47
CA ALA A 28 7.76 -25.87 -8.91
C ALA A 28 7.27 -24.41 -8.99
N VAL A 29 7.41 -23.65 -7.88
CA VAL A 29 6.95 -22.27 -7.82
C VAL A 29 8.09 -21.32 -8.13
N THR A 30 7.94 -20.49 -9.16
CA THR A 30 8.82 -19.36 -9.49
C THR A 30 8.05 -18.07 -9.30
N LEU A 31 8.56 -17.19 -8.44
CA LEU A 31 7.95 -15.90 -8.16
C LEU A 31 8.84 -14.78 -8.72
N ILE A 32 8.28 -13.92 -9.57
CA ILE A 32 8.99 -12.86 -10.30
C ILE A 32 8.51 -11.50 -9.82
N ASP A 33 9.43 -10.61 -9.48
CA ASP A 33 9.12 -9.21 -9.09
C ASP A 33 10.31 -8.30 -9.39
N THR A 34 10.04 -7.04 -9.65
CA THR A 34 11.04 -6.00 -9.94
C THR A 34 11.92 -5.66 -8.74
N SER A 35 11.40 -5.80 -7.52
CA SER A 35 12.10 -5.48 -6.27
C SER A 35 12.59 -6.74 -5.55
N ALA A 36 13.76 -6.67 -4.95
CA ALA A 36 14.29 -7.73 -4.08
C ALA A 36 13.54 -7.86 -2.74
N TYR A 37 12.73 -6.85 -2.39
CA TYR A 37 12.12 -6.75 -1.07
C TYR A 37 10.60 -6.76 -1.14
N PHE A 38 9.97 -7.53 -0.25
CA PHE A 38 8.61 -7.26 0.17
C PHE A 38 8.58 -5.93 0.93
N GLU A 39 7.60 -5.08 0.68
CA GLU A 39 7.41 -3.79 1.35
C GLU A 39 6.07 -3.74 2.06
N PHE A 40 6.08 -3.39 3.35
CA PHE A 40 4.86 -3.23 4.13
C PHE A 40 4.24 -1.85 3.90
N LEU A 41 3.50 -1.72 2.79
CA LEU A 41 2.93 -0.47 2.28
C LEU A 41 1.99 0.26 3.27
N PRO A 42 1.20 -0.41 4.14
CA PRO A 42 0.34 0.31 5.08
C PRO A 42 1.06 1.21 6.10
N ASN A 43 2.39 1.12 6.21
CA ASN A 43 3.18 1.92 7.15
C ASN A 43 4.26 2.78 6.46
N ILE A 44 4.28 2.89 5.12
CA ILE A 44 5.31 3.70 4.43
C ILE A 44 5.24 5.19 4.77
N HIS A 45 4.07 5.72 5.17
CA HIS A 45 3.91 7.10 5.61
C HIS A 45 4.83 7.43 6.81
N GLU A 46 5.09 6.49 7.71
CA GLU A 46 5.93 6.68 8.89
C GLU A 46 7.42 6.94 8.56
N LEU A 47 7.82 6.68 7.31
CA LEU A 47 9.14 7.06 6.80
C LEU A 47 9.30 8.59 6.69
N LEU A 48 8.21 9.34 6.42
CA LEU A 48 8.26 10.79 6.26
C LEU A 48 8.69 11.52 7.53
N SER A 49 8.31 10.98 8.68
CA SER A 49 8.65 11.53 9.99
C SER A 49 9.89 10.86 10.61
N GLY A 50 10.41 9.80 10.00
CA GLY A 50 11.51 9.04 10.56
C GLY A 50 11.11 8.09 11.70
N VAL A 51 9.82 7.92 12.00
CA VAL A 51 9.32 6.96 12.99
C VAL A 51 9.74 5.54 12.64
N LYS A 52 9.71 5.20 11.34
CA LYS A 52 10.28 3.95 10.84
C LYS A 52 11.42 4.22 9.85
N SER A 53 12.36 3.30 9.82
CA SER A 53 13.39 3.24 8.77
C SER A 53 12.97 2.29 7.64
N ALA A 54 13.57 2.45 6.47
CA ALA A 54 13.29 1.59 5.31
C ALA A 54 13.50 0.10 5.62
N GLY A 55 14.54 -0.24 6.38
CA GLY A 55 14.84 -1.62 6.76
C GLY A 55 13.77 -2.28 7.63
N LEU A 56 13.00 -1.50 8.41
CA LEU A 56 11.91 -2.03 9.21
C LEU A 56 10.69 -2.44 8.37
N LEU A 57 10.52 -1.81 7.21
CA LEU A 57 9.36 -2.05 6.33
C LEU A 57 9.67 -3.06 5.20
N ARG A 58 10.89 -3.59 5.15
CA ARG A 58 11.35 -4.47 4.08
C ARG A 58 11.73 -5.85 4.58
N LEU A 59 11.35 -6.87 3.82
CA LEU A 59 11.81 -8.26 4.03
C LEU A 59 12.42 -8.80 2.74
N PRO A 60 13.60 -9.46 2.78
CA PRO A 60 14.23 -10.05 1.60
C PRO A 60 13.38 -11.21 1.05
N ARG A 61 12.82 -11.08 -0.15
CA ARG A 61 11.98 -12.09 -0.79
C ARG A 61 12.71 -13.40 -1.04
N ALA A 62 13.96 -13.33 -1.51
CA ALA A 62 14.76 -14.51 -1.77
C ALA A 62 14.89 -15.42 -0.53
N ARG A 63 15.12 -14.82 0.66
CA ARG A 63 15.21 -15.57 1.92
C ARG A 63 13.89 -16.26 2.28
N ILE A 64 12.77 -15.58 2.11
CA ILE A 64 11.44 -16.12 2.41
C ILE A 64 11.16 -17.32 1.49
N LEU A 65 11.35 -17.13 0.17
CA LEU A 65 11.03 -18.16 -0.82
C LEU A 65 11.97 -19.35 -0.76
N GLN A 66 13.26 -19.13 -0.50
CA GLN A 66 14.21 -20.21 -0.30
C GLN A 66 13.79 -21.15 0.84
N ARG A 67 13.27 -20.61 1.94
CA ARG A 67 12.77 -21.43 3.06
C ARG A 67 11.54 -22.28 2.68
N LEU A 68 10.76 -21.81 1.73
CA LEU A 68 9.58 -22.52 1.22
C LEU A 68 9.94 -23.55 0.14
N GLY A 69 11.22 -23.61 -0.27
CA GLY A 69 11.67 -24.44 -1.40
C GLY A 69 11.19 -23.90 -2.75
N HIS A 70 10.98 -22.59 -2.86
CA HIS A 70 10.53 -21.86 -4.05
C HIS A 70 11.64 -20.98 -4.61
N GLU A 71 11.53 -20.63 -5.88
CA GLU A 71 12.48 -19.75 -6.57
C GLU A 71 12.00 -18.31 -6.58
N PHE A 72 12.90 -17.36 -6.33
CA PHE A 72 12.68 -15.93 -6.51
C PHE A 72 13.55 -15.39 -7.65
N ILE A 73 12.92 -14.70 -8.59
CA ILE A 73 13.61 -14.02 -9.69
C ILE A 73 13.34 -12.52 -9.59
N GLN A 74 14.38 -11.74 -9.39
CA GLN A 74 14.29 -10.30 -9.48
C GLN A 74 14.38 -9.89 -10.96
N ASP A 75 13.24 -9.62 -11.57
CA ASP A 75 13.12 -9.18 -12.96
C ASP A 75 11.77 -8.50 -13.19
N THR A 76 11.63 -7.83 -14.32
CA THR A 76 10.37 -7.24 -14.77
C THR A 76 9.75 -8.14 -15.82
N VAL A 77 8.49 -8.54 -15.60
CA VAL A 77 7.72 -9.27 -16.61
C VAL A 77 7.27 -8.31 -17.69
N SER A 78 7.58 -8.65 -18.95
CA SER A 78 7.22 -7.88 -20.13
C SER A 78 6.02 -8.45 -20.89
N ALA A 79 5.75 -9.76 -20.79
CA ALA A 79 4.61 -10.38 -21.45
C ALA A 79 4.19 -11.69 -20.77
N ILE A 80 2.90 -11.98 -20.84
CA ILE A 80 2.29 -13.25 -20.42
C ILE A 80 1.64 -13.87 -21.66
N ASP A 81 2.15 -15.00 -22.10
CA ASP A 81 1.55 -15.84 -23.14
C ASP A 81 0.77 -16.95 -22.42
N ALA A 82 -0.51 -16.68 -22.14
CA ALA A 82 -1.35 -17.58 -21.39
C ALA A 82 -1.70 -18.86 -22.17
N GLU A 83 -1.88 -18.76 -23.48
CA GLU A 83 -2.16 -19.90 -24.38
C GLU A 83 -0.92 -20.78 -24.55
N GLY A 84 0.24 -20.18 -24.77
CA GLY A 84 1.52 -20.87 -24.88
C GLY A 84 2.13 -21.28 -23.54
N GLY A 85 1.48 -20.97 -22.41
CA GLY A 85 1.92 -21.38 -21.06
C GLY A 85 3.28 -20.81 -20.68
N SER A 86 3.56 -19.54 -20.99
CA SER A 86 4.86 -18.93 -20.67
C SER A 86 4.80 -17.45 -20.31
N VAL A 87 5.79 -17.03 -19.51
CA VAL A 87 6.03 -15.63 -19.14
C VAL A 87 7.38 -15.21 -19.68
N ARG A 88 7.50 -14.01 -20.22
CA ARG A 88 8.78 -13.40 -20.62
C ARG A 88 9.12 -12.22 -19.73
N SER A 89 10.39 -12.11 -19.38
CA SER A 89 10.91 -10.95 -18.66
C SER A 89 11.66 -9.99 -19.58
N VAL A 90 11.87 -8.77 -19.10
CA VAL A 90 12.66 -7.73 -19.81
C VAL A 90 14.10 -8.18 -20.04
N SER A 91 14.69 -9.00 -19.15
CA SER A 91 16.02 -9.57 -19.35
C SER A 91 16.07 -10.66 -20.46
N GLY A 92 14.94 -10.97 -21.10
CA GLY A 92 14.83 -11.98 -22.16
C GLY A 92 14.63 -13.42 -21.67
N LYS A 93 14.52 -13.66 -20.38
CA LYS A 93 14.28 -14.99 -19.84
C LYS A 93 12.83 -15.41 -20.10
N LYS A 94 12.64 -16.71 -20.36
CA LYS A 94 11.34 -17.35 -20.51
C LYS A 94 11.09 -18.32 -19.36
N PHE A 95 9.88 -18.27 -18.78
CA PHE A 95 9.44 -19.15 -17.70
C PHE A 95 8.17 -19.86 -18.12
N ASP A 96 8.24 -21.17 -18.31
CA ASP A 96 7.08 -21.99 -18.66
C ASP A 96 6.25 -22.28 -17.40
N PHE A 97 4.91 -22.34 -17.54
CA PHE A 97 4.00 -22.63 -16.45
C PHE A 97 2.85 -23.53 -16.87
N ASP A 98 2.35 -24.34 -15.93
CA ASP A 98 1.03 -24.97 -15.99
C ASP A 98 -0.07 -24.03 -15.48
N VAL A 99 0.25 -23.17 -14.48
CA VAL A 99 -0.62 -22.15 -13.92
C VAL A 99 0.17 -20.85 -13.69
N CYS A 100 -0.40 -19.72 -14.11
CA CYS A 100 0.13 -18.39 -13.81
C CYS A 100 -0.77 -17.67 -12.79
N VAL A 101 -0.16 -17.03 -11.80
CA VAL A 101 -0.85 -16.18 -10.82
C VAL A 101 -0.36 -14.75 -10.98
N VAL A 102 -1.25 -13.84 -11.39
CA VAL A 102 -0.93 -12.43 -11.64
C VAL A 102 -1.33 -11.60 -10.42
N ALA A 103 -0.32 -11.10 -9.72
CA ALA A 103 -0.44 -10.34 -8.46
C ALA A 103 0.26 -8.98 -8.56
N VAL A 104 0.26 -8.37 -9.73
CA VAL A 104 1.01 -7.15 -10.06
C VAL A 104 0.49 -5.88 -9.37
N GLY A 105 -0.64 -5.95 -8.68
CA GLY A 105 -1.25 -4.79 -8.03
C GLY A 105 -1.64 -3.70 -9.02
N GLY A 106 -1.43 -2.44 -8.63
CA GLY A 106 -1.65 -1.27 -9.46
C GLY A 106 -0.42 -0.37 -9.55
N VAL A 107 -0.44 0.52 -10.52
CA VAL A 107 0.57 1.58 -10.70
C VAL A 107 0.04 2.92 -10.20
N ASN A 108 0.93 3.91 -10.07
CA ASN A 108 0.52 5.26 -9.71
C ASN A 108 -0.38 5.86 -10.80
N ASN A 109 -1.56 6.35 -10.43
CA ASN A 109 -2.48 7.00 -11.38
C ASN A 109 -2.13 8.49 -11.50
N THR A 110 -1.56 8.88 -12.62
CA THR A 110 -1.24 10.29 -12.94
C THR A 110 -2.38 11.01 -13.66
N TYR A 111 -3.43 10.27 -14.05
CA TYR A 111 -4.54 10.75 -14.90
C TYR A 111 -4.06 11.41 -16.20
N GLY A 112 -2.85 11.16 -16.66
CA GLY A 112 -2.23 11.81 -17.81
C GLY A 112 -2.08 13.33 -17.66
N LEU A 113 -2.12 13.85 -16.41
CA LEU A 113 -2.06 15.28 -16.17
C LEU A 113 -0.67 15.85 -16.42
N PRO A 114 -0.58 17.01 -17.10
CA PRO A 114 0.70 17.62 -17.47
C PRO A 114 1.61 17.84 -16.25
N GLY A 115 2.85 17.34 -16.34
CA GLY A 115 3.93 17.53 -15.37
C GLY A 115 3.78 16.74 -14.07
N VAL A 116 2.80 15.85 -13.93
CA VAL A 116 2.70 15.00 -12.73
C VAL A 116 3.87 14.02 -12.67
N GLU A 117 4.20 13.36 -13.77
CA GLU A 117 5.31 12.39 -13.83
C GLU A 117 6.67 13.08 -13.63
N ASP A 118 6.83 14.32 -14.13
CA ASP A 118 8.11 15.04 -14.07
C ASP A 118 8.37 15.69 -12.70
N PHE A 119 7.33 16.21 -12.05
CA PHE A 119 7.48 17.15 -10.93
C PHE A 119 6.80 16.72 -9.63
N ALA A 120 5.87 15.76 -9.65
CA ALA A 120 5.27 15.22 -8.44
C ALA A 120 6.02 13.97 -7.96
N LEU A 121 6.07 13.76 -6.67
CA LEU A 121 6.66 12.58 -6.07
C LEU A 121 5.55 11.54 -5.81
N PRO A 122 5.64 10.34 -6.38
CA PRO A 122 4.72 9.27 -6.08
C PRO A 122 4.85 8.81 -4.63
N PHE A 123 3.80 8.18 -4.12
CA PHE A 123 3.72 7.69 -2.74
C PHE A 123 3.28 6.22 -2.75
N LYS A 124 4.09 5.35 -3.38
CA LYS A 124 3.70 3.95 -3.65
C LYS A 124 4.73 2.91 -3.17
N SER A 125 5.91 3.36 -2.75
CA SER A 125 6.99 2.47 -2.33
C SER A 125 7.77 3.06 -1.15
N VAL A 126 8.57 2.22 -0.50
CA VAL A 126 9.53 2.66 0.52
C VAL A 126 10.52 3.66 -0.06
N ASP A 127 11.02 3.42 -1.29
CA ASP A 127 11.98 4.32 -1.93
C ASP A 127 11.37 5.68 -2.28
N ASP A 128 10.09 5.71 -2.66
CA ASP A 128 9.37 6.98 -2.83
C ASP A 128 9.34 7.78 -1.54
N CYS A 129 8.95 7.15 -0.45
CA CYS A 129 8.84 7.81 0.85
C CYS A 129 10.21 8.25 1.40
N VAL A 130 11.27 7.47 1.16
CA VAL A 130 12.65 7.88 1.50
C VAL A 130 13.05 9.13 0.70
N ARG A 131 12.81 9.15 -0.61
CA ARG A 131 13.09 10.33 -1.45
C ARG A 131 12.31 11.56 -1.01
N ILE A 132 11.03 11.39 -0.61
CA ILE A 132 10.22 12.48 -0.09
C ILE A 132 10.82 12.98 1.22
N ARG A 133 11.10 12.10 2.17
CA ARG A 133 11.72 12.45 3.45
C ARG A 133 13.01 13.24 3.27
N ASP A 134 13.93 12.75 2.44
CA ASP A 134 15.23 13.37 2.21
C ASP A 134 15.08 14.80 1.65
N ARG A 135 14.08 15.03 0.78
CA ARG A 135 13.74 16.39 0.29
C ARG A 135 13.13 17.27 1.37
N LEU A 136 12.22 16.72 2.20
CA LEU A 136 11.62 17.44 3.33
C LEU A 136 12.68 17.88 4.32
N GLU A 137 13.61 17.00 4.71
CA GLU A 137 14.72 17.31 5.59
C GLU A 137 15.62 18.39 5.01
N LYS A 138 15.95 18.33 3.72
CA LYS A 138 16.76 19.36 3.05
C LYS A 138 16.09 20.73 3.13
N LEU A 139 14.79 20.81 2.85
CA LEU A 139 14.03 22.07 2.95
C LEU A 139 13.94 22.57 4.39
N ALA A 140 13.72 21.68 5.35
CA ALA A 140 13.65 22.03 6.76
C ALA A 140 14.96 22.65 7.28
N ARG A 141 16.11 22.15 6.83
CA ARG A 141 17.45 22.68 7.17
C ARG A 141 17.71 24.07 6.58
N ALA A 142 17.14 24.39 5.43
CA ALA A 142 17.32 25.70 4.77
C ALA A 142 16.67 26.86 5.54
N ARG A 143 15.70 26.60 6.44
CA ARG A 143 14.98 27.57 7.29
C ARG A 143 14.28 28.72 6.55
N GLU A 144 14.10 28.61 5.23
CA GLU A 144 13.43 29.64 4.40
C GLU A 144 11.90 29.50 4.42
N GLY A 145 11.39 28.46 5.06
CA GLY A 145 10.01 28.03 5.05
C GLY A 145 9.79 26.92 4.01
N MET A 146 8.65 26.23 4.11
CA MET A 146 8.28 25.14 3.22
C MET A 146 6.85 25.31 2.74
N SER A 147 6.62 25.16 1.42
CA SER A 147 5.29 25.05 0.82
C SER A 147 5.12 23.68 0.22
N LEU A 148 4.24 22.89 0.80
CA LEU A 148 4.02 21.51 0.41
C LEU A 148 2.61 21.36 -0.14
N VAL A 149 2.45 20.54 -1.19
CA VAL A 149 1.14 20.18 -1.73
C VAL A 149 0.99 18.65 -1.68
N VAL A 150 -0.01 18.18 -0.95
CA VAL A 150 -0.44 16.77 -0.94
C VAL A 150 -1.65 16.67 -1.85
N VAL A 151 -1.56 15.89 -2.91
CA VAL A 151 -2.64 15.66 -3.86
C VAL A 151 -3.30 14.31 -3.57
N GLY A 152 -4.59 14.35 -3.23
CA GLY A 152 -5.40 13.21 -2.80
C GLY A 152 -5.74 13.28 -1.32
N GLY A 153 -7.02 13.30 -0.99
CA GLY A 153 -7.56 13.28 0.38
C GLY A 153 -8.02 11.89 0.82
N GLY A 154 -7.49 10.83 0.18
CA GLY A 154 -7.67 9.43 0.56
C GLY A 154 -6.80 9.02 1.76
N LEU A 155 -6.74 7.72 2.06
CA LEU A 155 -5.96 7.17 3.19
C LEU A 155 -4.50 7.59 3.14
N GLU A 156 -3.83 7.39 2.02
CA GLU A 156 -2.41 7.72 1.83
C GLU A 156 -2.14 9.22 2.08
N GLY A 157 -2.99 10.09 1.53
CA GLY A 157 -2.81 11.55 1.67
C GLY A 157 -3.01 12.04 3.10
N ILE A 158 -3.99 11.48 3.82
CA ILE A 158 -4.25 11.82 5.23
C ILE A 158 -3.10 11.33 6.12
N GLU A 159 -2.60 10.13 5.91
CA GLU A 159 -1.47 9.58 6.67
C GLU A 159 -0.17 10.33 6.37
N ALA A 160 0.09 10.65 5.09
CA ALA A 160 1.21 11.50 4.71
C ALA A 160 1.13 12.89 5.35
N LEU A 161 -0.05 13.53 5.33
CA LEU A 161 -0.29 14.81 6.00
C LEU A 161 0.02 14.71 7.51
N GLY A 162 -0.46 13.66 8.16
CA GLY A 162 -0.23 13.42 9.58
C GLY A 162 1.25 13.35 9.94
N GLU A 163 2.04 12.60 9.16
CA GLU A 163 3.48 12.47 9.40
C GLU A 163 4.28 13.72 9.02
N ILE A 164 3.85 14.46 8.00
CA ILE A 164 4.41 15.79 7.71
C ILE A 164 4.20 16.73 8.90
N LEU A 165 2.99 16.78 9.44
CA LEU A 165 2.69 17.62 10.61
C LEU A 165 3.47 17.15 11.83
N ARG A 166 3.57 15.86 12.07
CA ARG A 166 4.35 15.28 13.18
C ARG A 166 5.79 15.80 13.16
N ALA A 167 6.46 15.69 12.02
CA ALA A 167 7.89 16.01 11.92
C ALA A 167 8.18 17.49 11.72
N TYR A 168 7.33 18.23 11.01
CA TYR A 168 7.68 19.55 10.46
C TYR A 168 6.77 20.70 10.92
N ARG A 169 5.71 20.47 11.73
CA ARG A 169 4.81 21.55 12.20
C ARG A 169 5.49 22.67 12.97
N HIS A 170 6.67 22.39 13.51
CA HIS A 170 7.48 23.38 14.24
C HIS A 170 8.35 24.26 13.31
N ILE A 171 8.42 23.93 12.02
CA ILE A 171 9.22 24.72 11.07
C ILE A 171 8.52 26.06 10.80
N PRO A 172 9.22 27.20 10.99
CA PRO A 172 8.66 28.49 10.70
C PRO A 172 8.23 28.61 9.23
N ARG A 173 7.07 29.27 8.99
CA ARG A 173 6.52 29.48 7.64
C ARG A 173 6.21 28.18 6.86
N LEU A 174 5.99 27.06 7.56
CA LEU A 174 5.42 25.86 6.94
C LEU A 174 4.03 26.20 6.38
N LYS A 175 3.75 25.79 5.15
CA LYS A 175 2.43 25.81 4.52
C LYS A 175 2.18 24.46 3.89
N VAL A 176 1.10 23.80 4.27
CA VAL A 176 0.68 22.54 3.67
C VAL A 176 -0.66 22.75 2.99
N HIS A 177 -0.75 22.41 1.72
CA HIS A 177 -2.00 22.38 0.98
C HIS A 177 -2.37 20.92 0.74
N LEU A 178 -3.60 20.51 1.09
CA LEU A 178 -4.14 19.22 0.68
C LEU A 178 -5.25 19.48 -0.34
N VAL A 179 -5.10 18.90 -1.54
CA VAL A 179 -6.03 19.03 -2.67
C VAL A 179 -6.78 17.73 -2.87
N GLU A 180 -8.12 17.81 -2.84
CA GLU A 180 -9.01 16.66 -3.05
C GLU A 180 -10.11 17.02 -4.04
N GLY A 181 -10.30 16.19 -5.07
CA GLY A 181 -11.31 16.41 -6.11
C GLY A 181 -12.75 16.24 -5.62
N SER A 182 -12.95 15.51 -4.56
CA SER A 182 -14.26 15.32 -3.92
C SER A 182 -14.53 16.42 -2.90
N LYS A 183 -15.82 16.66 -2.60
CA LYS A 183 -16.24 17.68 -1.63
C LYS A 183 -15.86 17.37 -0.18
N ARG A 184 -15.27 16.18 0.10
CA ARG A 184 -14.86 15.76 1.44
C ARG A 184 -13.61 14.88 1.37
N LEU A 185 -12.88 14.81 2.48
CA LEU A 185 -11.82 13.84 2.68
C LEU A 185 -12.39 12.43 2.77
N LEU A 186 -11.59 11.41 2.42
CA LEU A 186 -11.98 10.00 2.46
C LEU A 186 -13.36 9.80 1.80
N PRO A 187 -13.52 10.08 0.50
CA PRO A 187 -14.83 10.17 -0.14
C PRO A 187 -15.67 8.89 -0.03
N GLY A 188 -15.02 7.71 0.00
CA GLY A 188 -15.68 6.43 0.25
C GLY A 188 -16.00 6.13 1.71
N GLY A 189 -15.53 6.95 2.67
CA GLY A 189 -15.68 6.72 4.10
C GLY A 189 -16.78 7.57 4.75
N SER A 190 -16.77 7.59 6.11
CA SER A 190 -17.73 8.35 6.92
C SER A 190 -17.53 9.86 6.77
N ALA A 191 -18.63 10.61 6.63
CA ALA A 191 -18.61 12.08 6.65
C ALA A 191 -18.16 12.64 8.02
N ALA A 192 -18.51 11.95 9.11
CA ALA A 192 -18.10 12.32 10.47
C ALA A 192 -16.57 12.25 10.60
N LEU A 193 -15.93 11.22 10.01
CA LEU A 193 -14.47 11.11 10.01
C LEU A 193 -13.82 12.25 9.23
N SER A 194 -14.35 12.58 8.06
CA SER A 194 -13.87 13.73 7.27
C SER A 194 -13.92 15.03 8.08
N SER A 195 -15.05 15.32 8.71
CA SER A 195 -15.23 16.51 9.54
C SER A 195 -14.30 16.53 10.74
N GLU A 196 -14.10 15.39 11.39
CA GLU A 196 -13.18 15.26 12.55
C GLU A 196 -11.71 15.52 12.14
N ILE A 197 -11.26 14.99 11.01
CA ILE A 197 -9.91 15.25 10.50
C ILE A 197 -9.72 16.74 10.20
N LEU A 198 -10.69 17.37 9.52
CA LEU A 198 -10.65 18.82 9.25
C LEU A 198 -10.56 19.63 10.54
N ARG A 199 -11.39 19.30 11.53
CA ARG A 199 -11.40 19.94 12.84
C ARG A 199 -10.06 19.77 13.58
N LYS A 200 -9.49 18.57 13.56
CA LYS A 200 -8.20 18.27 14.18
C LYS A 200 -7.03 18.99 13.54
N CYS A 201 -7.12 19.28 12.25
CA CYS A 201 -6.09 20.01 11.52
C CYS A 201 -6.20 21.54 11.66
N GLN A 202 -7.28 22.11 12.20
CA GLN A 202 -7.46 23.56 12.35
C GLN A 202 -6.29 24.29 13.06
N PRO A 203 -5.65 23.74 14.12
CA PRO A 203 -4.54 24.41 14.78
C PRO A 203 -3.23 24.42 13.97
N TYR A 204 -3.17 23.71 12.85
CA TYR A 204 -1.94 23.51 12.07
C TYR A 204 -1.96 24.31 10.77
N PRO A 205 -0.78 24.58 10.16
CA PRO A 205 -0.66 25.37 8.94
C PRO A 205 -1.10 24.62 7.69
N VAL A 206 -2.33 24.08 7.70
CA VAL A 206 -2.92 23.28 6.62
C VAL A 206 -4.08 24.03 5.97
N THR A 207 -4.08 24.07 4.65
CA THR A 207 -5.23 24.56 3.85
C THR A 207 -5.77 23.43 3.00
N PHE A 208 -7.06 23.12 3.18
CA PHE A 208 -7.74 22.10 2.38
C PHE A 208 -8.42 22.75 1.17
N HIS A 209 -8.23 22.14 0.00
CA HIS A 209 -8.88 22.48 -1.26
C HIS A 209 -9.78 21.30 -1.66
N LEU A 210 -11.00 21.27 -1.13
CA LEU A 210 -11.98 20.22 -1.36
C LEU A 210 -12.90 20.58 -2.54
N GLY A 211 -13.25 19.61 -3.36
CA GLY A 211 -14.04 19.82 -4.57
C GLY A 211 -13.24 20.51 -5.69
N ASP A 212 -11.92 20.57 -5.56
CA ASP A 212 -11.05 21.18 -6.55
C ASP A 212 -10.01 20.14 -7.03
N ARG A 213 -9.78 20.07 -8.32
CA ARG A 213 -8.90 19.08 -8.93
C ARG A 213 -7.61 19.74 -9.39
N VAL A 214 -6.51 18.97 -9.35
CA VAL A 214 -5.29 19.37 -10.01
C VAL A 214 -5.49 19.35 -11.52
N LYS A 215 -5.01 20.39 -12.20
CA LYS A 215 -5.00 20.54 -13.66
C LYS A 215 -3.61 20.31 -14.25
N ALA A 216 -2.56 20.76 -13.55
CA ALA A 216 -1.18 20.56 -13.96
C ALA A 216 -0.24 20.76 -12.78
N VAL A 217 0.94 20.15 -12.85
CA VAL A 217 2.05 20.31 -11.90
C VAL A 217 3.25 20.86 -12.62
N THR A 218 3.96 21.78 -12.00
CA THR A 218 5.25 22.29 -12.47
C THR A 218 6.27 22.15 -11.35
N LYS A 219 7.52 22.41 -11.62
CA LYS A 219 8.62 22.32 -10.65
C LYS A 219 8.35 23.08 -9.33
N THR A 220 7.57 24.17 -9.39
CA THR A 220 7.38 25.08 -8.24
C THR A 220 5.91 25.38 -7.93
N ARG A 221 4.96 24.85 -8.69
CA ARG A 221 3.54 25.21 -8.55
C ARG A 221 2.63 24.04 -8.94
N VAL A 222 1.50 23.98 -8.24
CA VAL A 222 0.34 23.13 -8.61
C VAL A 222 -0.79 24.04 -9.06
N ARG A 223 -1.33 23.81 -10.25
CA ARG A 223 -2.48 24.54 -10.81
C ARG A 223 -3.75 23.73 -10.57
N LEU A 224 -4.78 24.37 -10.07
CA LEU A 224 -6.08 23.77 -9.79
C LEU A 224 -7.08 24.09 -10.90
N ALA A 225 -8.14 23.30 -10.99
CA ALA A 225 -9.22 23.51 -11.96
C ALA A 225 -9.98 24.83 -11.73
N SER A 226 -10.08 25.28 -10.48
CA SER A 226 -10.63 26.60 -10.12
C SER A 226 -9.83 27.80 -10.62
N GLY A 227 -8.66 27.59 -11.24
CA GLY A 227 -7.73 28.65 -11.64
C GLY A 227 -6.72 29.06 -10.57
N LYS A 228 -6.84 28.56 -9.33
CA LYS A 228 -5.85 28.79 -8.27
C LYS A 228 -4.50 28.17 -8.63
N SER A 229 -3.42 28.83 -8.20
CA SER A 229 -2.05 28.35 -8.38
C SER A 229 -1.34 28.35 -7.05
N LEU A 230 -1.04 27.14 -6.53
CA LEU A 230 -0.40 26.92 -5.24
C LEU A 230 1.12 26.89 -5.42
N LYS A 231 1.89 27.58 -4.57
CA LYS A 231 3.34 27.37 -4.51
C LYS A 231 3.58 25.98 -3.96
N SER A 232 4.55 25.28 -4.54
CA SER A 232 4.93 23.94 -4.11
C SER A 232 6.42 23.75 -4.23
N ASP A 233 7.11 23.57 -3.11
CA ASP A 233 8.51 23.16 -3.07
C ASP A 233 8.61 21.63 -3.18
N ILE A 234 7.56 20.91 -2.72
CA ILE A 234 7.35 19.46 -2.92
C ILE A 234 5.87 19.22 -3.17
N THR A 235 5.56 18.50 -4.25
CA THR A 235 4.23 17.96 -4.54
C THR A 235 4.24 16.46 -4.31
N LEU A 236 3.51 15.98 -3.29
CA LEU A 236 3.25 14.56 -3.05
C LEU A 236 2.02 14.14 -3.84
N TRP A 237 2.14 13.05 -4.57
CA TRP A 237 1.04 12.51 -5.37
C TRP A 237 0.49 11.23 -4.75
N THR A 238 -0.69 11.32 -4.17
CA THR A 238 -1.46 10.21 -3.62
C THR A 238 -2.81 10.07 -4.36
N GLY A 239 -2.79 10.32 -5.68
CA GLY A 239 -3.98 10.39 -6.54
C GLY A 239 -4.64 9.04 -6.85
N GLY A 240 -4.25 7.97 -6.17
CA GLY A 240 -4.81 6.64 -6.33
C GLY A 240 -3.97 5.71 -7.20
N ALA A 241 -4.54 4.55 -7.53
CA ALA A 241 -3.92 3.51 -8.33
C ALA A 241 -4.66 3.32 -9.66
N ALA A 242 -3.91 3.01 -10.70
CA ALA A 242 -4.39 2.57 -12.00
C ALA A 242 -4.00 1.11 -12.26
N PRO A 243 -4.68 0.42 -13.17
CA PRO A 243 -4.28 -0.92 -13.60
C PRO A 243 -2.86 -0.94 -14.16
N SER A 244 -2.14 -2.04 -13.92
CA SER A 244 -0.84 -2.25 -14.56
C SER A 244 -1.03 -2.42 -16.08
N PRO A 245 -0.23 -1.76 -16.94
CA PRO A 245 -0.28 -1.95 -18.39
C PRO A 245 -0.17 -3.42 -18.82
N LEU A 246 0.59 -4.22 -18.07
CA LEU A 246 0.75 -5.66 -18.32
C LEU A 246 -0.58 -6.40 -18.42
N LEU A 247 -1.63 -5.96 -17.68
CA LEU A 247 -2.94 -6.61 -17.74
C LEU A 247 -3.57 -6.50 -19.12
N TYR A 248 -3.52 -5.33 -19.72
CA TYR A 248 -4.03 -5.09 -21.07
C TYR A 248 -3.13 -5.73 -22.15
N GLU A 249 -1.83 -5.55 -22.05
CA GLU A 249 -0.84 -6.08 -22.98
C GLU A 249 -0.85 -7.62 -23.05
N SER A 250 -1.28 -8.28 -21.95
CA SER A 250 -1.42 -9.73 -21.87
C SER A 250 -2.84 -10.25 -22.14
N GLY A 251 -3.77 -9.39 -22.58
CA GLY A 251 -5.14 -9.77 -22.86
C GLY A 251 -5.99 -10.11 -21.64
N LEU A 252 -5.52 -9.81 -20.43
CA LEU A 252 -6.24 -10.02 -19.16
C LEU A 252 -7.24 -8.91 -18.84
N ALA A 253 -7.11 -7.77 -19.47
CA ALA A 253 -8.00 -6.61 -19.35
C ALA A 253 -8.42 -6.12 -20.73
N ILE A 254 -9.62 -5.53 -20.83
CA ILE A 254 -10.19 -5.05 -22.11
C ILE A 254 -9.66 -3.69 -22.54
N SER A 255 -9.06 -2.93 -21.62
CA SER A 255 -8.41 -1.65 -21.88
C SER A 255 -7.35 -1.34 -20.82
N THR A 256 -6.52 -0.34 -21.06
CA THR A 256 -5.50 0.12 -20.12
C THR A 256 -6.07 0.68 -18.81
N ASP A 257 -7.34 1.09 -18.79
CA ASP A 257 -8.02 1.68 -17.64
C ASP A 257 -8.85 0.67 -16.84
N THR A 258 -8.85 -0.61 -17.26
CA THR A 258 -9.64 -1.66 -16.61
C THR A 258 -8.77 -2.66 -15.87
N TRP A 259 -9.22 -3.06 -14.70
CA TRP A 259 -8.66 -4.17 -13.94
C TRP A 259 -9.02 -5.49 -14.59
N ALA A 260 -8.24 -6.54 -14.38
CA ALA A 260 -8.51 -7.85 -14.95
C ALA A 260 -9.77 -8.46 -14.35
N ALA A 261 -10.76 -8.76 -15.19
CA ALA A 261 -12.00 -9.40 -14.78
C ALA A 261 -11.75 -10.86 -14.39
N VAL A 262 -12.24 -11.24 -13.20
CA VAL A 262 -12.10 -12.59 -12.68
C VAL A 262 -13.45 -13.21 -12.31
N GLU A 263 -13.49 -14.53 -12.33
CA GLU A 263 -14.57 -15.31 -11.72
C GLU A 263 -14.57 -15.13 -10.18
N PRO A 264 -15.64 -15.50 -9.48
CA PRO A 264 -15.63 -15.54 -8.02
C PRO A 264 -14.49 -16.39 -7.44
N SER A 265 -13.94 -17.32 -8.18
CA SER A 265 -12.81 -18.19 -7.82
C SER A 265 -11.44 -17.50 -7.89
N LEU A 266 -11.36 -16.25 -8.36
CA LEU A 266 -10.15 -15.51 -8.71
C LEU A 266 -9.47 -16.02 -10.00
N LYS A 267 -10.07 -16.98 -10.72
CA LYS A 267 -9.60 -17.40 -12.05
C LYS A 267 -9.94 -16.28 -13.05
N SER A 268 -9.07 -16.05 -14.01
CA SER A 268 -9.35 -15.14 -15.15
C SER A 268 -10.62 -15.54 -15.88
N GLN A 269 -11.41 -14.56 -16.34
CA GLN A 269 -12.54 -14.82 -17.22
C GLN A 269 -12.11 -15.13 -18.66
N VAL A 270 -10.83 -14.89 -18.99
CA VAL A 270 -10.30 -15.06 -20.36
C VAL A 270 -9.50 -16.34 -20.50
N PHE A 271 -8.67 -16.69 -19.52
CA PHE A 271 -7.74 -17.82 -19.60
C PHE A 271 -7.97 -18.80 -18.43
N ASP A 272 -8.04 -20.08 -18.75
CA ASP A 272 -8.36 -21.14 -17.78
C ASP A 272 -7.20 -21.43 -16.80
N ASN A 273 -5.97 -21.20 -17.22
CA ASN A 273 -4.74 -21.46 -16.46
C ASN A 273 -4.17 -20.22 -15.77
N VAL A 274 -4.92 -19.10 -15.73
CA VAL A 274 -4.48 -17.85 -15.11
C VAL A 274 -5.40 -17.47 -13.96
N PHE A 275 -4.82 -17.13 -12.81
CA PHE A 275 -5.49 -16.50 -11.68
C PHE A 275 -5.01 -15.06 -11.55
N VAL A 276 -5.90 -14.11 -11.23
CA VAL A 276 -5.54 -12.72 -10.95
C VAL A 276 -5.98 -12.37 -9.55
N ILE A 277 -5.08 -11.80 -8.75
CA ILE A 277 -5.28 -11.59 -7.32
C ILE A 277 -4.79 -10.23 -6.84
N GLY A 278 -5.22 -9.85 -5.64
CA GLY A 278 -4.92 -8.52 -5.06
C GLY A 278 -5.58 -7.41 -5.86
N ASP A 279 -4.94 -6.25 -5.86
CA ASP A 279 -5.50 -5.03 -6.48
C ASP A 279 -5.68 -5.14 -8.00
N ALA A 280 -4.98 -6.07 -8.66
CA ALA A 280 -5.08 -6.31 -10.09
C ALA A 280 -6.43 -6.94 -10.50
N ALA A 281 -7.10 -7.64 -9.58
CA ALA A 281 -8.35 -8.35 -9.83
C ALA A 281 -9.59 -7.44 -9.74
N ALA A 282 -10.49 -7.59 -10.73
CA ALA A 282 -11.85 -7.05 -10.69
C ALA A 282 -12.83 -8.19 -10.44
N LEU A 283 -13.23 -8.38 -9.19
CA LEU A 283 -14.25 -9.36 -8.81
C LEU A 283 -15.67 -8.87 -9.16
N PRO A 284 -16.62 -9.78 -9.39
CA PRO A 284 -18.02 -9.41 -9.62
C PRO A 284 -18.63 -8.61 -8.45
N THR A 285 -18.22 -8.92 -7.21
CA THR A 285 -18.54 -8.11 -6.02
C THR A 285 -17.32 -7.30 -5.67
N SER A 286 -17.47 -5.97 -5.61
CA SER A 286 -16.38 -5.06 -5.28
C SER A 286 -15.73 -5.41 -3.94
N VAL A 287 -14.42 -5.50 -3.92
CA VAL A 287 -13.59 -5.70 -2.71
C VAL A 287 -12.64 -4.53 -2.60
N SER A 288 -12.50 -3.97 -1.40
CA SER A 288 -11.59 -2.84 -1.19
C SER A 288 -10.13 -3.27 -1.39
N LYS A 289 -9.35 -2.38 -2.02
CA LYS A 289 -7.93 -2.60 -2.29
C LYS A 289 -7.10 -2.36 -1.04
N GLN A 290 -7.11 -3.34 -0.15
CA GLN A 290 -6.40 -3.31 1.13
C GLN A 290 -5.46 -4.52 1.27
N ALA A 291 -4.36 -4.32 1.99
CA ALA A 291 -3.30 -5.32 2.14
C ALA A 291 -3.80 -6.67 2.68
N TYR A 292 -4.72 -6.66 3.66
CA TYR A 292 -5.25 -7.91 4.22
C TYR A 292 -6.16 -8.66 3.24
N HIS A 293 -6.98 -7.96 2.43
CA HIS A 293 -7.73 -8.62 1.35
C HIS A 293 -6.80 -9.23 0.32
N ALA A 294 -5.69 -8.55 0.00
CA ALA A 294 -4.69 -9.10 -0.90
C ALA A 294 -4.02 -10.37 -0.33
N LEU A 295 -3.72 -10.40 0.97
CA LEU A 295 -3.22 -11.60 1.66
C LEU A 295 -4.22 -12.75 1.59
N ASP A 296 -5.51 -12.48 1.85
CA ASP A 296 -6.57 -13.47 1.81
C ASP A 296 -6.82 -14.01 0.40
N MET A 297 -6.81 -13.12 -0.63
CA MET A 297 -6.87 -13.52 -2.03
C MET A 297 -5.70 -14.44 -2.40
N GLY A 298 -4.49 -14.13 -1.95
CA GLY A 298 -3.31 -14.96 -2.18
C GLY A 298 -3.45 -16.38 -1.62
N SER A 299 -3.86 -16.49 -0.35
CA SER A 299 -4.10 -17.77 0.30
C SER A 299 -5.23 -18.56 -0.37
N HIS A 300 -6.31 -17.87 -0.78
CA HIS A 300 -7.42 -18.48 -1.48
C HIS A 300 -7.02 -18.97 -2.87
N ALA A 301 -6.26 -18.17 -3.63
CA ALA A 301 -5.75 -18.56 -4.95
C ALA A 301 -4.86 -19.79 -4.85
N ALA A 302 -3.97 -19.89 -3.87
CA ALA A 302 -3.17 -21.10 -3.64
C ALA A 302 -4.05 -22.35 -3.42
N THR A 303 -5.16 -22.19 -2.70
CA THR A 303 -6.15 -23.26 -2.53
C THR A 303 -6.77 -23.64 -3.88
N ASN A 304 -7.14 -22.68 -4.69
CA ASN A 304 -7.76 -22.92 -5.98
C ASN A 304 -6.76 -23.45 -7.04
N VAL A 305 -5.49 -23.05 -6.99
CA VAL A 305 -4.41 -23.65 -7.82
C VAL A 305 -4.28 -25.15 -7.53
N LYS A 306 -4.29 -25.54 -6.24
CA LYS A 306 -4.26 -26.97 -5.85
C LYS A 306 -5.49 -27.74 -6.38
N ARG A 307 -6.68 -27.13 -6.28
CA ARG A 307 -7.93 -27.70 -6.79
C ARG A 307 -7.95 -27.82 -8.32
N PHE A 308 -7.38 -26.83 -9.00
CA PHE A 308 -7.20 -26.84 -10.45
C PHE A 308 -6.36 -28.05 -10.89
N PHE A 309 -5.21 -28.27 -10.27
CA PHE A 309 -4.39 -29.44 -10.57
C PHE A 309 -5.02 -30.79 -10.18
N ALA A 310 -5.90 -30.76 -9.18
CA ALA A 310 -6.68 -31.95 -8.78
C ALA A 310 -7.97 -32.13 -9.60
N HIS A 311 -8.18 -31.34 -10.66
CA HIS A 311 -9.43 -31.33 -11.48
C HIS A 311 -10.71 -31.21 -10.63
N SER A 312 -10.62 -30.48 -9.49
CA SER A 312 -11.73 -30.28 -8.57
C SER A 312 -12.38 -28.90 -8.79
N SER A 313 -13.67 -28.77 -8.49
CA SER A 313 -14.39 -27.49 -8.60
C SER A 313 -13.72 -26.39 -7.77
N LEU A 314 -13.51 -25.21 -8.36
CA LEU A 314 -12.90 -24.06 -7.68
C LEU A 314 -13.87 -23.48 -6.66
N LYS A 315 -13.32 -22.91 -5.57
CA LYS A 315 -14.11 -22.27 -4.51
C LYS A 315 -14.24 -20.77 -4.75
N PRO A 316 -15.42 -20.18 -4.52
CA PRO A 316 -15.57 -18.73 -4.58
C PRO A 316 -14.83 -18.05 -3.41
N PHE A 317 -14.17 -16.94 -3.71
CA PHE A 317 -13.58 -16.06 -2.69
C PHE A 317 -14.67 -15.27 -1.98
N LYS A 318 -14.53 -15.15 -0.66
CA LYS A 318 -15.38 -14.30 0.17
C LYS A 318 -14.49 -13.34 0.93
N ALA A 319 -14.66 -12.05 0.66
CA ALA A 319 -13.92 -11.02 1.38
C ALA A 319 -14.35 -10.97 2.86
N GLY A 320 -13.41 -10.77 3.74
CA GLY A 320 -13.65 -10.43 5.14
C GLY A 320 -14.26 -9.03 5.31
N PRO A 321 -14.65 -8.65 6.53
CA PRO A 321 -15.18 -7.31 6.81
C PRO A 321 -14.12 -6.24 6.56
N GLU A 322 -14.55 -5.06 6.10
CA GLU A 322 -13.64 -3.92 5.93
C GLU A 322 -13.24 -3.32 7.27
N ILE A 323 -11.94 -3.36 7.55
CA ILE A 323 -11.34 -2.80 8.77
C ILE A 323 -10.19 -1.90 8.34
N SER A 324 -10.20 -0.64 8.78
CA SER A 324 -9.09 0.28 8.51
C SER A 324 -8.62 0.97 9.77
N LEU A 325 -7.31 1.02 9.97
CA LEU A 325 -6.66 1.85 10.99
C LEU A 325 -5.92 2.99 10.28
N ILE A 326 -6.40 4.22 10.49
CA ILE A 326 -5.90 5.42 9.84
C ILE A 326 -5.16 6.28 10.86
N SER A 327 -3.91 6.61 10.58
CA SER A 327 -3.07 7.42 11.45
C SER A 327 -2.98 8.86 10.94
N LEU A 328 -3.32 9.84 11.78
CA LEU A 328 -3.06 11.25 11.52
C LEU A 328 -1.81 11.69 12.30
N GLY A 329 -0.68 11.05 12.01
CA GLY A 329 0.57 11.26 12.73
C GLY A 329 0.45 11.00 14.24
N ASP A 330 0.86 11.97 15.04
CA ASP A 330 0.69 11.96 16.50
C ASP A 330 -0.54 12.74 17.00
N ILE A 331 -1.40 13.18 16.07
CA ILE A 331 -2.59 13.98 16.37
C ILE A 331 -3.76 13.09 16.82
N ASP A 332 -4.05 12.04 16.06
CA ASP A 332 -5.11 11.06 16.40
C ASP A 332 -4.97 9.79 15.54
N THR A 333 -5.65 8.71 15.96
CA THR A 333 -5.76 7.46 15.21
C THR A 333 -7.22 7.04 15.14
N TYR A 334 -7.64 6.54 13.99
CA TYR A 334 -9.02 6.18 13.71
C TYR A 334 -9.14 4.70 13.33
N LEU A 335 -10.07 4.00 13.98
CA LEU A 335 -10.49 2.65 13.61
C LEU A 335 -11.84 2.74 12.88
N VAL A 336 -11.88 2.28 11.65
CA VAL A 336 -13.08 2.21 10.82
C VAL A 336 -13.50 0.74 10.69
N LEU A 337 -14.73 0.44 11.11
CA LEU A 337 -15.36 -0.88 11.05
C LEU A 337 -16.69 -0.75 10.31
N GLY A 338 -16.65 -0.91 8.99
CA GLY A 338 -17.81 -0.62 8.14
C GLY A 338 -18.32 0.82 8.36
N LYS A 339 -19.53 0.98 8.91
CA LYS A 339 -20.11 2.30 9.23
C LYS A 339 -19.62 2.89 10.57
N TRP A 340 -18.98 2.12 11.43
CA TRP A 340 -18.54 2.57 12.75
C TRP A 340 -17.14 3.18 12.68
N VAL A 341 -16.97 4.33 13.30
CA VAL A 341 -15.67 5.01 13.42
C VAL A 341 -15.39 5.29 14.89
N PHE A 342 -14.23 4.81 15.33
CA PHE A 342 -13.70 5.09 16.66
C PHE A 342 -12.42 5.92 16.53
N ALA A 343 -12.22 6.88 17.40
CA ALA A 343 -11.08 7.77 17.40
C ALA A 343 -10.42 7.79 18.78
N GLY A 344 -9.11 7.73 18.80
CA GLY A 344 -8.35 7.88 20.04
C GLY A 344 -6.89 7.44 19.92
N PRO A 345 -5.98 8.06 20.71
CA PRO A 345 -4.54 7.73 20.68
C PRO A 345 -4.26 6.27 21.07
N ALA A 346 -5.12 5.63 21.86
CA ALA A 346 -5.00 4.22 22.24
C ALA A 346 -5.03 3.25 21.03
N LEU A 347 -5.50 3.71 19.87
CA LEU A 347 -5.52 2.91 18.64
C LEU A 347 -4.16 2.85 17.93
N ALA A 348 -3.23 3.77 18.20
CA ALA A 348 -1.92 3.77 17.59
C ALA A 348 -1.10 2.50 17.90
N PRO A 349 -1.03 2.01 19.17
CA PRO A 349 -0.40 0.73 19.46
C PRO A 349 -1.02 -0.46 18.74
N ALA A 350 -2.33 -0.45 18.49
CA ALA A 350 -2.99 -1.53 17.75
C ALA A 350 -2.48 -1.59 16.29
N LYS A 351 -2.25 -0.44 15.64
CA LYS A 351 -1.65 -0.39 14.30
C LYS A 351 -0.25 -0.99 14.29
N GLU A 352 0.57 -0.68 15.30
CA GLU A 352 1.91 -1.26 15.43
C GLU A 352 1.87 -2.76 15.68
N LEU A 353 0.97 -3.25 16.54
CA LEU A 353 0.77 -4.69 16.76
C LEU A 353 0.45 -5.43 15.47
N ILE A 354 -0.47 -4.90 14.67
CA ILE A 354 -0.84 -5.47 13.37
C ILE A 354 0.36 -5.50 12.43
N PHE A 355 1.15 -4.43 12.37
CA PHE A 355 2.38 -4.37 11.60
C PHE A 355 3.35 -5.49 12.00
N GLN A 356 3.70 -5.57 13.29
CA GLN A 356 4.67 -6.55 13.80
C GLN A 356 4.18 -8.00 13.60
N ALA A 357 2.89 -8.26 13.85
CA ALA A 357 2.30 -9.58 13.63
C ALA A 357 2.38 -10.03 12.16
N ASN A 358 2.11 -9.11 11.21
CA ASN A 358 2.21 -9.44 9.79
C ASN A 358 3.68 -9.65 9.36
N MET A 359 4.60 -8.81 9.81
CA MET A 359 6.02 -8.96 9.49
C MET A 359 6.57 -10.29 10.05
N ALA A 360 6.22 -10.65 11.29
CA ALA A 360 6.61 -11.92 11.89
C ALA A 360 5.97 -13.13 11.20
N ARG A 361 4.73 -13.01 10.70
CA ARG A 361 4.09 -14.08 9.92
C ARG A 361 4.78 -14.32 8.60
N LEU A 362 5.19 -13.26 7.91
CA LEU A 362 5.86 -13.36 6.60
C LEU A 362 7.31 -13.84 6.71
N ASP A 363 8.01 -13.44 7.76
CA ASP A 363 9.39 -13.81 8.03
C ASP A 363 9.58 -14.16 9.51
N PRO A 364 9.14 -15.37 9.95
CA PRO A 364 9.23 -15.80 11.33
C PRO A 364 10.69 -15.83 11.82
N PRO A 365 10.97 -15.37 13.04
CA PRO A 365 12.32 -15.46 13.60
C PRO A 365 12.74 -16.92 13.81
N HIS A 366 13.90 -17.30 13.29
CA HIS A 366 14.39 -18.69 13.36
C HIS A 366 15.29 -18.95 14.55
N ARG A 367 15.77 -17.91 15.23
CA ARG A 367 16.73 -18.01 16.34
C ARG A 367 16.31 -17.08 17.47
N ILE A 368 16.64 -17.43 18.70
CA ILE A 368 16.38 -16.63 19.89
C ILE A 368 16.84 -15.16 19.72
N PRO A 369 18.07 -14.86 19.19
CA PRO A 369 18.46 -13.47 18.95
C PRO A 369 17.53 -12.71 18.01
N ALA A 370 17.04 -13.35 16.94
CA ALA A 370 16.10 -12.73 16.02
C ALA A 370 14.73 -12.47 16.66
N ALA A 371 14.28 -13.36 17.55
CA ALA A 371 13.07 -13.17 18.33
C ALA A 371 13.20 -12.00 19.30
N LEU A 372 14.35 -11.87 19.99
CA LEU A 372 14.64 -10.74 20.87
C LEU A 372 14.74 -9.42 20.11
N GLU A 373 15.34 -9.43 18.93
CA GLU A 373 15.40 -8.25 18.05
C GLU A 373 13.99 -7.83 17.60
N LEU A 374 13.14 -8.78 17.21
CA LEU A 374 11.75 -8.52 16.87
C LEU A 374 10.99 -7.91 18.06
N GLN A 375 11.19 -8.45 19.26
CA GLN A 375 10.60 -7.93 20.49
C GLN A 375 11.09 -6.50 20.77
N ALA A 376 12.38 -6.23 20.61
CA ALA A 376 12.94 -4.89 20.81
C ALA A 376 12.36 -3.88 19.80
N ARG A 377 12.22 -4.25 18.53
CA ARG A 377 11.59 -3.42 17.49
C ARG A 377 10.13 -3.15 17.80
N TYR A 378 9.40 -4.16 18.30
CA TYR A 378 8.02 -4.03 18.74
C TYR A 378 7.86 -2.97 19.83
N TRP A 379 8.68 -3.05 20.90
CA TRP A 379 8.65 -2.09 21.98
C TRP A 379 9.11 -0.69 21.55
N GLN A 380 10.07 -0.62 20.63
CA GLN A 380 10.52 0.65 20.06
C GLN A 380 9.36 1.31 19.29
N GLY A 381 8.69 0.58 18.39
CA GLY A 381 7.55 1.11 17.62
C GLY A 381 6.41 1.57 18.53
N ILE A 382 6.04 0.78 19.54
CA ILE A 382 5.03 1.19 20.53
C ILE A 382 5.46 2.49 21.21
N ARG A 383 6.69 2.57 21.68
CA ARG A 383 7.20 3.76 22.36
C ARG A 383 7.17 4.99 21.46
N GLU A 384 7.62 4.87 20.21
CA GLU A 384 7.67 5.98 19.25
C GLU A 384 6.30 6.49 18.85
N LEU A 385 5.29 5.60 18.82
CA LEU A 385 3.91 5.96 18.49
C LEU A 385 3.11 6.46 19.70
N THR A 386 3.38 5.93 20.90
CA THR A 386 2.56 6.19 22.09
C THR A 386 3.14 7.27 22.98
N VAL A 387 4.47 7.33 23.15
CA VAL A 387 5.11 8.28 24.08
C VAL A 387 4.80 9.74 23.72
N PRO A 388 4.86 10.19 22.45
CA PRO A 388 4.45 11.54 22.09
C PRO A 388 3.00 11.86 22.42
N SER A 389 2.13 10.82 22.36
CA SER A 389 0.70 10.94 22.71
C SER A 389 0.46 10.96 24.22
N LEU A 390 1.43 10.51 25.03
CA LEU A 390 1.38 10.42 26.48
C LEU A 390 2.04 11.60 27.21
N TRP A 391 2.82 12.39 26.53
CA TRP A 391 3.54 13.52 27.14
C TRP A 391 2.86 14.84 26.81
N PRO A 392 2.52 15.68 27.79
CA PRO A 392 2.76 15.57 29.24
C PRO A 392 1.81 14.56 29.93
N PRO A 393 2.04 14.21 31.22
CA PRO A 393 1.25 13.20 31.96
C PRO A 393 -0.27 13.44 31.99
N SER A 394 -0.72 14.68 31.79
CA SER A 394 -2.14 15.01 31.56
C SER A 394 -2.74 14.31 30.34
N SER A 395 -1.89 13.81 29.43
CA SER A 395 -2.29 13.04 28.24
C SER A 395 -2.71 11.61 28.57
N LEU A 396 -2.40 11.05 29.75
CA LEU A 396 -2.91 9.74 30.20
C LEU A 396 -4.44 9.69 30.21
N LYS A 397 -5.09 10.81 30.52
CA LYS A 397 -6.55 10.94 30.39
C LYS A 397 -7.02 10.86 28.93
N ARG A 398 -6.16 11.13 27.95
CA ARG A 398 -6.49 11.03 26.52
C ARG A 398 -6.50 9.57 26.03
N LEU A 399 -5.68 8.67 26.63
CA LEU A 399 -5.68 7.25 26.31
C LEU A 399 -7.02 6.58 26.64
N ALA A 400 -7.70 7.05 27.70
CA ALA A 400 -9.01 6.55 28.11
C ALA A 400 -10.16 7.02 27.18
N ASN A 401 -9.90 8.00 26.31
CA ASN A 401 -10.93 8.62 25.47
C ASN A 401 -11.02 7.96 24.08
N LEU A 402 -11.42 6.69 24.05
CA LEU A 402 -11.92 6.10 22.82
C LEU A 402 -13.30 6.72 22.52
N ARG A 403 -13.40 7.48 21.44
CA ARG A 403 -14.61 8.20 21.04
C ARG A 403 -15.21 7.52 19.82
N LYS A 404 -16.51 7.26 19.89
CA LYS A 404 -17.28 6.86 18.72
C LYS A 404 -17.68 8.13 17.95
N LEU A 405 -17.37 8.22 16.65
CA LEU A 405 -17.70 9.35 15.80
C LEU A 405 -18.96 9.11 14.93
N ALA A 406 -19.20 7.86 14.59
CA ALA A 406 -20.36 7.44 13.79
C ALA A 406 -20.69 5.96 14.05
#